data_8622cc153275cc20531511e0734e9909
#
_entry.id   8622cc153275cc20531511e0734e9909
#
_cell.length_a   1.000
_cell.length_b   1.000
_cell.length_c   1.000
_cell.angle_alpha   90.00
_cell.angle_beta   90.00
_cell.angle_gamma   90.00
#
_symmetry.space_group_name_H-M   'P 1'
#
loop_
_entity.id
_entity.type
_entity.pdbx_description
1 polymer ?
#
loop_
_entity_poly.entity_id
_entity_poly.type
_entity_poly.pdbx_seq_one_letter_code
_entity_poly.pdbx_strand_id
1 'polypeptide(L)'
;MAETIGKITNIKVMSFLPGTMNAFDIANISVRETSTGQTWLFHLWQSRDDDTPVHRVVESQRLALVREAAFRRLTVHVFAQPDSGLVDGIQVDTP
;
A
#
# COMPACT_ATOMS: atom_id res chain seq x y z
N MET A 1 16.06 -1.39 -0.97
CA MET A 1 14.74 -1.16 -0.38
C MET A 1 14.82 0.07 0.51
N ALA A 2 13.94 1.02 0.29
CA ALA A 2 13.90 2.26 1.07
C ALA A 2 12.80 2.18 2.12
N GLU A 3 13.06 2.74 3.30
CA GLU A 3 12.10 2.83 4.38
C GLU A 3 11.56 4.25 4.51
N THR A 4 10.23 4.37 4.60
CA THR A 4 9.56 5.64 4.90
C THR A 4 8.75 5.47 6.17
N ILE A 5 8.92 6.38 7.12
CA ILE A 5 8.25 6.35 8.41
C ILE A 5 7.30 7.54 8.48
N GLY A 6 6.03 7.28 8.72
CA GLY A 6 5.06 8.36 8.79
C GLY A 6 3.64 7.89 9.06
N LYS A 7 2.68 8.72 8.68
CA LYS A 7 1.26 8.44 8.87
C LYS A 7 0.54 8.39 7.54
N ILE A 8 -0.39 7.46 7.45
CA ILE A 8 -1.20 7.31 6.24
C ILE A 8 -2.21 8.44 6.18
N THR A 9 -2.24 9.15 5.05
CA THR A 9 -3.16 10.26 4.82
C THR A 9 -4.27 9.91 3.83
N ASN A 10 -4.08 8.88 3.02
CA ASN A 10 -5.05 8.47 2.01
C ASN A 10 -4.88 7.00 1.65
N ILE A 11 -5.99 6.33 1.38
CA ILE A 11 -6.01 4.96 0.86
C ILE A 11 -6.93 4.97 -0.35
N LYS A 12 -6.46 4.41 -1.46
CA LYS A 12 -7.23 4.32 -2.70
C LYS A 12 -7.17 2.90 -3.24
N VAL A 13 -8.35 2.31 -3.46
CA VAL A 13 -8.48 0.99 -4.09
C VAL A 13 -9.27 1.17 -5.37
N MET A 14 -8.73 0.68 -6.48
CA MET A 14 -9.37 0.78 -7.78
C MET A 14 -9.36 -0.57 -8.47
N SER A 15 -10.50 -0.91 -9.07
CA SER A 15 -10.65 -2.10 -9.92
C SER A 15 -11.00 -1.64 -11.32
N PHE A 16 -10.28 -2.17 -12.29
CA PHE A 16 -10.59 -1.94 -13.69
C PHE A 16 -11.47 -3.07 -14.22
N LEU A 17 -12.60 -2.69 -14.82
CA LEU A 17 -13.66 -3.62 -15.18
C LEU A 17 -13.23 -4.64 -16.25
N PRO A 18 -13.82 -5.85 -16.24
CA PRO A 18 -13.63 -6.84 -17.29
C PRO A 18 -14.02 -6.28 -18.67
N GLY A 19 -13.24 -6.58 -19.68
CA GLY A 19 -13.45 -6.08 -21.04
C GLY A 19 -12.45 -5.03 -21.48
N THR A 20 -11.70 -4.43 -20.55
CA THR A 20 -10.47 -3.71 -20.89
C THR A 20 -9.36 -4.75 -21.09
N MET A 21 -8.41 -4.45 -21.95
CA MET A 21 -7.34 -5.40 -22.30
C MET A 21 -6.47 -5.84 -21.12
N ASN A 22 -6.56 -5.15 -19.98
CA ASN A 22 -5.80 -5.44 -18.77
C ASN A 22 -6.71 -5.20 -17.55
N ALA A 23 -7.48 -6.21 -17.17
CA ALA A 23 -8.21 -6.15 -15.90
C ALA A 23 -7.20 -6.27 -14.76
N PHE A 24 -7.13 -5.26 -13.90
CA PHE A 24 -6.24 -5.27 -12.75
C PHE A 24 -6.81 -4.45 -11.60
N ASP A 25 -6.41 -4.82 -10.40
CA ASP A 25 -6.74 -4.09 -9.18
C ASP A 25 -5.51 -3.36 -8.68
N ILE A 26 -5.69 -2.12 -8.25
CA ILE A 26 -4.63 -1.33 -7.66
C ILE A 26 -5.07 -0.85 -6.28
N ALA A 27 -4.19 -0.97 -5.31
CA ALA A 27 -4.35 -0.30 -4.02
C ALA A 27 -3.14 0.58 -3.76
N ASN A 28 -3.41 1.85 -3.50
CA ASN A 28 -2.39 2.85 -3.25
C ASN A 28 -2.59 3.45 -1.87
N ILE A 29 -1.49 3.82 -1.23
CA ILE A 29 -1.52 4.61 -0.01
C ILE A 29 -0.65 5.84 -0.17
N SER A 30 -1.08 6.93 0.47
CA SER A 30 -0.24 8.11 0.64
C SER A 30 0.22 8.17 2.08
N VAL A 31 1.52 8.37 2.28
CA VAL A 31 2.13 8.45 3.61
C VAL A 31 2.84 9.79 3.74
N ARG A 32 2.49 10.53 4.79
CA ARG A 32 3.21 11.75 5.14
C ARG A 32 4.39 11.39 6.02
N GLU A 33 5.59 11.59 5.50
CA GLU A 33 6.82 11.29 6.20
C GLU A 33 7.02 12.22 7.39
N THR A 34 7.28 11.66 8.55
CA THR A 34 7.40 12.42 9.80
C THR A 34 8.59 13.37 9.77
N SER A 35 9.72 12.92 9.23
CA SER A 35 10.96 13.70 9.25
C SER A 35 10.98 14.89 8.31
N THR A 36 10.30 14.81 7.17
CA THR A 36 10.35 15.84 6.14
C THR A 36 9.03 16.58 5.93
N GLY A 37 7.92 15.99 6.36
CA GLY A 37 6.58 16.49 6.07
C GLY A 37 6.11 16.23 4.64
N GLN A 38 6.93 15.60 3.82
CA GLN A 38 6.58 15.24 2.45
C GLN A 38 5.60 14.08 2.42
N THR A 39 4.70 14.12 1.45
CA THR A 39 3.76 13.01 1.21
C THR A 39 4.23 12.19 0.02
N TRP A 40 4.31 10.89 0.23
CA TRP A 40 4.75 9.92 -0.76
C TRP A 40 3.62 8.99 -1.13
N LEU A 41 3.52 8.64 -2.41
CA LEU A 41 2.56 7.66 -2.92
C LEU A 41 3.24 6.31 -3.04
N PHE A 42 2.61 5.29 -2.48
CA PHE A 42 3.08 3.90 -2.57
C PHE A 42 2.00 3.01 -3.15
N HIS A 43 2.44 2.00 -3.89
CA HIS A 43 1.55 0.98 -4.45
C HIS A 43 1.62 -0.27 -3.57
N LEU A 44 0.51 -0.59 -2.90
CA LEU A 44 0.44 -1.81 -2.07
C LEU A 44 0.53 -3.05 -2.93
N TRP A 45 -0.16 -3.03 -4.07
CA TRP A 45 -0.08 -4.07 -5.08
C TRP A 45 -0.63 -3.56 -6.41
N GLN A 46 -0.30 -4.33 -7.42
CA GLN A 46 -0.93 -4.24 -8.72
C GLN A 46 -1.20 -5.67 -9.18
N SER A 47 -2.46 -6.11 -9.05
CA SER A 47 -2.86 -7.46 -9.39
C SER A 47 -3.30 -7.54 -10.83
N ARG A 48 -2.94 -8.65 -11.48
CA ARG A 48 -3.39 -9.00 -12.85
C ARG A 48 -4.20 -10.29 -12.79
N ASP A 49 -4.83 -10.64 -13.92
CA ASP A 49 -5.66 -11.84 -14.03
C ASP A 49 -4.89 -13.14 -13.74
N ASP A 50 -3.58 -13.13 -13.90
CA ASP A 50 -2.71 -14.28 -13.66
C ASP A 50 -2.19 -14.34 -12.21
N ASP A 51 -2.68 -13.51 -11.32
CA ASP A 51 -2.24 -13.48 -9.95
C ASP A 51 -2.71 -14.71 -9.17
N THR A 52 -1.87 -15.17 -8.24
CA THR A 52 -2.16 -16.39 -7.49
C THR A 52 -3.07 -16.11 -6.28
N PRO A 53 -3.87 -17.10 -5.81
CA PRO A 53 -4.67 -16.94 -4.60
C PRO A 53 -3.84 -16.58 -3.36
N VAL A 54 -2.61 -17.07 -3.27
CA VAL A 54 -1.71 -16.75 -2.15
C VAL A 54 -1.37 -15.28 -2.11
N HIS A 55 -1.07 -14.68 -3.25
CA HIS A 55 -0.81 -13.24 -3.34
C HIS A 55 -2.02 -12.43 -2.92
N ARG A 56 -3.22 -12.86 -3.31
CA ARG A 56 -4.45 -12.17 -2.93
C ARG A 56 -4.70 -12.17 -1.43
N VAL A 57 -4.37 -13.26 -0.75
CA VAL A 57 -4.47 -13.33 0.71
C VAL A 57 -3.51 -12.35 1.37
N VAL A 58 -2.27 -12.31 0.93
CA VAL A 58 -1.26 -11.36 1.44
C VAL A 58 -1.69 -9.93 1.19
N GLU A 59 -2.19 -9.63 0.01
CA GLU A 59 -2.70 -8.29 -0.36
C GLU A 59 -3.85 -7.87 0.54
N SER A 60 -4.81 -8.77 0.80
CA SER A 60 -5.92 -8.51 1.72
C SER A 60 -5.43 -8.21 3.14
N GLN A 61 -4.44 -8.94 3.61
CA GLN A 61 -3.87 -8.72 4.94
C GLN A 61 -3.15 -7.39 5.03
N ARG A 62 -2.41 -7.01 4.00
CA ARG A 62 -1.76 -5.71 3.92
C ARG A 62 -2.78 -4.58 3.95
N LEU A 63 -3.86 -4.72 3.19
CA LEU A 63 -4.91 -3.70 3.14
C LEU A 63 -5.59 -3.56 4.50
N ALA A 64 -5.90 -4.66 5.17
CA ALA A 64 -6.51 -4.64 6.50
C ALA A 64 -5.62 -3.92 7.51
N LEU A 65 -4.32 -4.23 7.50
CA LEU A 65 -3.35 -3.59 8.38
C LEU A 65 -3.24 -2.09 8.12
N VAL A 66 -3.17 -1.70 6.87
CA VAL A 66 -3.09 -0.31 6.44
C VAL A 66 -4.33 0.48 6.84
N ARG A 67 -5.52 -0.11 6.63
CA ARG A 67 -6.78 0.53 7.00
C ARG A 67 -6.88 0.78 8.50
N GLU A 68 -6.49 -0.19 9.30
CA GLU A 68 -6.49 -0.05 10.75
C GLU A 68 -5.49 1.04 11.18
N ALA A 69 -4.30 1.03 10.62
CA ALA A 69 -3.28 2.03 10.92
C ALA A 69 -3.75 3.45 10.55
N ALA A 70 -4.39 3.60 9.40
CA ALA A 70 -4.93 4.89 8.96
C ALA A 70 -6.05 5.38 9.88
N PHE A 71 -6.98 4.50 10.21
CA PHE A 71 -8.13 4.82 11.03
C PHE A 71 -7.71 5.21 12.46
N ARG A 72 -6.73 4.53 13.01
CA ARG A 72 -6.21 4.78 14.35
C ARG A 72 -5.07 5.79 14.38
N ARG A 73 -4.66 6.32 13.24
CA ARG A 73 -3.56 7.28 13.09
C ARG A 73 -2.24 6.79 13.68
N LEU A 74 -1.94 5.51 13.45
CA LEU A 74 -0.71 4.90 13.91
C LEU A 74 0.44 5.22 12.95
N THR A 75 1.66 5.22 13.49
CA THR A 75 2.86 5.37 12.67
C THR A 75 3.11 4.08 11.92
N VAL A 76 3.40 4.21 10.63
CA VAL A 76 3.75 3.08 9.76
C VAL A 76 5.18 3.21 9.26
N HIS A 77 5.81 2.06 9.04
CA HIS A 77 7.08 1.93 8.35
C HIS A 77 6.79 1.24 7.02
N VAL A 78 7.01 1.93 5.93
CA VAL A 78 6.79 1.40 4.58
C VAL A 78 8.13 1.06 3.96
N PHE A 79 8.31 -0.19 3.59
CA PHE A 79 9.48 -0.67 2.89
C PHE A 79 9.11 -0.85 1.43
N ALA A 80 9.66 -0.02 0.57
CA ALA A 80 9.27 0.04 -0.83
C ALA A 80 10.47 0.10 -1.76
N GLN A 81 10.25 -0.33 -3.00
CA GLN A 81 11.24 -0.24 -4.05
C GLN A 81 11.36 1.23 -4.49
N PRO A 82 12.56 1.81 -4.50
CA PRO A 82 12.72 3.24 -4.79
C PRO A 82 12.27 3.66 -6.19
N ASP A 83 12.36 2.75 -7.16
CA ASP A 83 12.06 3.08 -8.56
C ASP A 83 10.56 3.10 -8.86
N SER A 84 9.80 2.19 -8.24
CA SER A 84 8.38 1.98 -8.58
C SER A 84 7.43 2.41 -7.48
N GLY A 85 7.92 2.58 -6.24
CA GLY A 85 7.06 2.79 -5.09
C GLY A 85 6.25 1.55 -4.70
N LEU A 86 6.59 0.39 -5.26
CA LEU A 86 5.91 -0.85 -4.92
C LEU A 86 6.32 -1.30 -3.52
N VAL A 87 5.33 -1.57 -2.68
CA VAL A 87 5.54 -1.93 -1.28
C VAL A 87 5.97 -3.38 -1.16
N ASP A 88 7.11 -3.60 -0.52
CA ASP A 88 7.61 -4.94 -0.18
C ASP A 88 7.18 -5.35 1.22
N GLY A 89 7.00 -4.41 2.12
CA GLY A 89 6.57 -4.69 3.47
C GLY A 89 6.03 -3.46 4.19
N ILE A 90 5.21 -3.71 5.20
CA ILE A 90 4.65 -2.67 6.07
C ILE A 90 4.75 -3.15 7.51
N GLN A 91 5.21 -2.25 8.37
CA GLN A 91 5.20 -2.43 9.81
C GLN A 91 4.34 -1.32 10.41
N VAL A 92 3.50 -1.67 11.36
CA VAL A 92 2.68 -0.70 12.10
C VAL A 92 3.15 -0.68 13.54
N ASP A 93 3.46 0.51 14.04
CA ASP A 93 3.83 0.68 15.45
C ASP A 93 2.57 0.66 16.30
N THR A 94 2.60 -0.14 17.36
CA THR A 94 1.51 -0.16 18.33
C THR A 94 1.70 0.95 19.36
N PRO A 95 0.60 1.52 19.86
CA PRO A 95 0.70 2.57 20.88
C PRO A 95 1.25 2.05 22.21
#